data_5937e949f10c3a8c55fd23fcbfad4274
#
_entry.id   5937e949f10c3a8c55fd23fcbfad4274
#
_cell.length_a   1.000
_cell.length_b   1.000
_cell.length_c   1.000
_cell.angle_alpha   90.00
_cell.angle_beta   90.00
_cell.angle_gamma   90.00
#
_symmetry.space_group_name_H-M   'P 1'
#
loop_
_entity.id
_entity.type
_entity.pdbx_description
1 polymer ?
#
loop_
_entity_poly.entity_id
_entity_poly.type
_entity_poly.pdbx_seq_one_letter_code
_entity_poly.pdbx_strand_id
1 'polypeptide(L)'
;MTSLLLYAHTESTWVIALQWGAGVLLLVLLLILIFVQRRSGKRLQGELEALEKIRKGNVEYDFVLKAMKIAVWRYDSETMSFLYEKDYRDGSNNYVPAPNENYQDALGFIAPNDVDHVSKAFNDICEGRTDFYHQEYQVIDKASGISYWEESYATIVDRDADGRPTKIVGTSQRIDERKELMASLVAARNKAEESDRLKTAFLANMGHEIRTPLNAIVGFANLLPVVQNDEERNQLITEIQNNNQKLLNIIDGLVSMSKIEAGAKSLLMARVDLNQLFLQMIDIYQPTTNIPITLHCALKQLMIESDHDKLYEVIDNLMQNAVKFTTEGSIRIGYDLMDNNRVHLWVTDTGKGISASDQQRIFERFVKLDEYIPGTGLGLSVAKSHVQSLGGNMGVESEIGKGSTFWVDLPLA
;
A
#
# COMPACT_ATOMS: atom_id res chain seq x y z
N MET A 1 -4.02 16.04 125.02
CA MET A 1 -2.95 15.98 124.01
C MET A 1 -3.10 14.81 123.02
N THR A 2 -3.87 13.80 123.31
CA THR A 2 -4.08 12.61 122.40
C THR A 2 -5.06 12.83 121.25
N SER A 3 -5.99 13.79 121.35
CA SER A 3 -6.97 14.03 120.22
C SER A 3 -6.43 14.91 119.07
N LEU A 4 -5.42 15.72 119.31
CA LEU A 4 -4.78 16.56 118.27
C LEU A 4 -3.82 15.75 117.36
N LEU A 5 -3.20 14.69 117.92
CA LEU A 5 -2.31 13.80 117.14
C LEU A 5 -3.09 12.86 116.24
N LEU A 6 -4.32 12.45 116.55
CA LEU A 6 -5.17 11.63 115.66
C LEU A 6 -5.69 12.46 114.51
N TYR A 7 -5.99 13.75 114.68
CA TYR A 7 -6.47 14.62 113.64
C TYR A 7 -5.39 14.98 112.59
N ALA A 8 -4.15 15.18 113.08
CA ALA A 8 -3.01 15.46 112.21
C ALA A 8 -2.60 14.21 111.39
N HIS A 9 -2.83 12.99 111.92
CA HIS A 9 -2.50 11.76 111.20
C HIS A 9 -3.53 11.41 110.10
N THR A 10 -4.80 11.74 110.34
CA THR A 10 -5.86 11.53 109.31
C THR A 10 -5.76 12.54 108.15
N GLU A 11 -5.41 13.82 108.43
CA GLU A 11 -5.18 14.79 107.32
C GLU A 11 -4.00 14.40 106.41
N SER A 12 -2.91 13.91 107.01
CA SER A 12 -1.74 13.48 106.21
C SER A 12 -2.04 12.25 105.37
N THR A 13 -2.85 11.30 105.86
CA THR A 13 -3.24 10.12 105.09
C THR A 13 -4.20 10.45 103.89
N TRP A 14 -5.13 11.40 104.12
CA TRP A 14 -6.01 11.86 103.05
C TRP A 14 -5.25 12.65 101.93
N VAL A 15 -4.30 13.48 102.30
CA VAL A 15 -3.43 14.20 101.35
C VAL A 15 -2.57 13.23 100.57
N ILE A 16 -1.99 12.22 101.20
CA ILE A 16 -1.22 11.18 100.49
C ILE A 16 -2.13 10.35 99.54
N ALA A 17 -3.34 9.97 99.99
CA ALA A 17 -4.31 9.24 99.18
C ALA A 17 -4.76 10.07 97.95
N LEU A 18 -4.97 11.38 98.11
CA LEU A 18 -5.30 12.30 96.99
C LEU A 18 -4.13 12.43 95.99
N GLN A 19 -2.87 12.52 96.54
CA GLN A 19 -1.68 12.57 95.63
C GLN A 19 -1.50 11.27 94.86
N TRP A 20 -1.69 10.08 95.44
CA TRP A 20 -1.66 8.80 94.75
C TRP A 20 -2.82 8.66 93.81
N GLY A 21 -4.03 9.10 94.10
CA GLY A 21 -5.18 9.13 93.23
C GLY A 21 -4.97 10.04 91.99
N ALA A 22 -4.41 11.24 92.24
CA ALA A 22 -4.04 12.16 91.11
C ALA A 22 -2.96 11.59 90.19
N GLY A 23 -1.94 10.91 90.80
CA GLY A 23 -0.89 10.23 90.00
C GLY A 23 -1.42 9.09 89.13
N VAL A 24 -2.31 8.27 89.70
CA VAL A 24 -2.95 7.19 88.95
C VAL A 24 -3.83 7.74 87.76
N LEU A 25 -4.61 8.81 88.04
CA LEU A 25 -5.43 9.47 87.03
C LEU A 25 -4.59 10.03 85.89
N LEU A 26 -3.47 10.66 86.24
CA LEU A 26 -2.51 11.21 85.26
C LEU A 26 -1.88 10.12 84.38
N LEU A 27 -1.55 8.99 84.97
CA LEU A 27 -0.99 7.82 84.28
C LEU A 27 -2.02 7.19 83.29
N VAL A 28 -3.29 7.07 83.76
CA VAL A 28 -4.39 6.59 82.92
C VAL A 28 -4.63 7.54 81.73
N LEU A 29 -4.64 8.86 82.00
CA LEU A 29 -4.77 9.85 80.92
C LEU A 29 -3.62 9.79 79.91
N LEU A 30 -2.39 9.59 80.38
CA LEU A 30 -1.21 9.42 79.54
C LEU A 30 -1.30 8.16 78.66
N LEU A 31 -1.74 7.05 79.29
CA LEU A 31 -1.98 5.80 78.50
C LEU A 31 -3.07 5.94 77.43
N ILE A 32 -4.15 6.62 77.79
CA ILE A 32 -5.24 6.95 76.79
C ILE A 32 -4.68 7.82 75.70
N LEU A 33 -3.90 8.84 75.98
CA LEU A 33 -3.29 9.72 75.00
C LEU A 33 -2.36 8.96 74.04
N ILE A 34 -1.48 8.11 74.65
CA ILE A 34 -0.58 7.23 73.87
C ILE A 34 -1.39 6.27 72.97
N PHE A 35 -2.47 5.69 73.51
CA PHE A 35 -3.34 4.79 72.74
C PHE A 35 -4.03 5.51 71.53
N VAL A 36 -4.57 6.71 71.79
CA VAL A 36 -5.20 7.54 70.77
C VAL A 36 -4.18 7.97 69.73
N GLN A 37 -2.98 8.43 70.12
CA GLN A 37 -1.92 8.78 69.19
C GLN A 37 -1.47 7.58 68.31
N ARG A 38 -1.29 6.40 68.93
CA ARG A 38 -0.92 5.18 68.19
C ARG A 38 -2.01 4.75 67.22
N ARG A 39 -3.29 4.87 67.57
CA ARG A 39 -4.42 4.52 66.74
C ARG A 39 -4.57 5.50 65.55
N SER A 40 -4.43 6.81 65.79
CA SER A 40 -4.44 7.87 64.78
C SER A 40 -3.25 7.72 63.84
N GLY A 41 -2.05 7.43 64.34
CA GLY A 41 -0.85 7.19 63.56
C GLY A 41 -1.00 6.00 62.60
N LYS A 42 -1.55 4.86 63.08
CA LYS A 42 -1.82 3.70 62.21
C LYS A 42 -2.86 4.00 61.11
N ARG A 43 -3.91 4.76 61.43
CA ARG A 43 -4.93 5.16 60.47
C ARG A 43 -4.33 6.08 59.41
N LEU A 44 -3.55 7.08 59.81
CA LEU A 44 -2.88 8.01 58.89
C LEU A 44 -1.88 7.30 57.98
N GLN A 45 -1.13 6.32 58.54
CA GLN A 45 -0.20 5.50 57.75
C GLN A 45 -0.92 4.63 56.72
N GLY A 46 -2.06 4.02 57.05
CA GLY A 46 -2.89 3.27 56.10
C GLY A 46 -3.46 4.16 54.98
N GLU A 47 -3.90 5.39 55.32
CA GLU A 47 -4.36 6.37 54.36
C GLU A 47 -3.22 6.82 53.39
N LEU A 48 -2.01 7.03 53.92
CA LEU A 48 -0.83 7.36 53.13
C LEU A 48 -0.43 6.22 52.18
N GLU A 49 -0.41 4.98 52.65
CA GLU A 49 -0.11 3.81 51.79
C GLU A 49 -1.15 3.63 50.71
N ALA A 50 -2.44 3.86 50.97
CA ALA A 50 -3.50 3.85 49.99
C ALA A 50 -3.32 4.95 48.93
N LEU A 51 -2.99 6.18 49.36
CA LEU A 51 -2.71 7.31 48.44
C LEU A 51 -1.48 7.06 47.59
N GLU A 52 -0.41 6.49 48.16
CA GLU A 52 0.78 6.12 47.37
C GLU A 52 0.47 5.05 46.30
N LYS A 53 -0.36 4.05 46.63
CA LYS A 53 -0.79 3.02 45.72
C LYS A 53 -1.62 3.61 44.56
N ILE A 54 -2.56 4.52 44.87
CA ILE A 54 -3.34 5.25 43.84
C ILE A 54 -2.42 6.09 42.99
N ARG A 55 -1.48 6.82 43.57
CA ARG A 55 -0.51 7.65 42.85
C ARG A 55 0.33 6.81 41.88
N LYS A 56 0.87 5.66 42.33
CA LYS A 56 1.63 4.75 41.46
C LYS A 56 0.77 4.24 40.31
N GLY A 57 -0.45 3.78 40.58
CA GLY A 57 -1.37 3.35 39.54
C GLY A 57 -1.68 4.43 38.50
N ASN A 58 -1.84 5.69 38.96
CA ASN A 58 -2.07 6.81 38.04
C ASN A 58 -0.86 7.11 37.12
N VAL A 59 0.37 6.97 37.66
CA VAL A 59 1.59 7.17 36.84
C VAL A 59 1.74 6.06 35.81
N GLU A 60 1.47 4.81 36.19
CA GLU A 60 1.49 3.68 35.24
C GLU A 60 0.42 3.82 34.15
N TYR A 61 -0.78 4.23 34.53
CA TYR A 61 -1.87 4.50 33.61
C TYR A 61 -1.52 5.61 32.61
N ASP A 62 -0.97 6.73 33.09
CA ASP A 62 -0.51 7.84 32.28
C ASP A 62 0.55 7.42 31.26
N PHE A 63 1.51 6.62 31.71
CA PHE A 63 2.56 6.11 30.85
C PHE A 63 1.99 5.28 29.69
N VAL A 64 1.04 4.38 29.98
CA VAL A 64 0.39 3.55 28.97
C VAL A 64 -0.36 4.40 27.96
N LEU A 65 -1.19 5.34 28.42
CA LEU A 65 -1.94 6.23 27.51
C LEU A 65 -1.03 7.05 26.60
N LYS A 66 0.06 7.56 27.15
CA LYS A 66 1.06 8.31 26.40
C LYS A 66 1.80 7.43 25.37
N ALA A 67 2.22 6.24 25.79
CA ALA A 67 2.91 5.29 24.90
C ALA A 67 2.02 4.86 23.73
N MET A 68 0.73 4.71 23.96
CA MET A 68 -0.28 4.32 22.96
C MET A 68 -0.87 5.52 22.22
N LYS A 69 -0.49 6.76 22.53
CA LYS A 69 -1.03 8.00 21.93
C LYS A 69 -2.56 8.09 22.01
N ILE A 70 -3.11 7.79 23.20
CA ILE A 70 -4.56 7.75 23.42
C ILE A 70 -5.02 9.03 24.11
N ALA A 71 -6.17 9.57 23.68
CA ALA A 71 -6.94 10.53 24.46
C ALA A 71 -7.98 9.82 25.31
N VAL A 72 -8.25 10.37 26.51
CA VAL A 72 -9.33 9.91 27.40
C VAL A 72 -10.33 11.04 27.55
N TRP A 73 -11.58 10.72 27.28
CA TRP A 73 -12.68 11.65 27.38
C TRP A 73 -13.82 11.09 28.25
N ARG A 74 -14.60 11.99 28.81
CA ARG A 74 -15.84 11.68 29.53
C ARG A 74 -16.98 12.44 28.95
N TYR A 75 -18.13 11.84 28.94
CA TYR A 75 -19.40 12.47 28.61
C TYR A 75 -20.32 12.42 29.81
N ASP A 76 -20.93 13.56 30.12
CA ASP A 76 -21.93 13.72 31.17
C ASP A 76 -23.28 14.00 30.50
N SER A 77 -24.26 13.11 30.74
CA SER A 77 -25.57 13.21 30.11
C SER A 77 -26.46 14.31 30.69
N GLU A 78 -26.21 14.79 31.93
CA GLU A 78 -26.96 15.88 32.54
C GLU A 78 -26.59 17.22 31.90
N THR A 79 -25.27 17.41 31.64
CA THR A 79 -24.76 18.65 31.02
C THR A 79 -24.66 18.56 29.50
N MET A 80 -24.83 17.36 28.93
CA MET A 80 -24.63 17.02 27.51
C MET A 80 -23.26 17.51 26.98
N SER A 81 -22.22 17.33 27.78
CA SER A 81 -20.88 17.85 27.46
C SER A 81 -19.80 16.80 27.57
N PHE A 82 -18.78 16.96 26.71
CA PHE A 82 -17.56 16.19 26.74
C PHE A 82 -16.49 16.91 27.53
N LEU A 83 -15.72 16.15 28.32
CA LEU A 83 -14.51 16.60 28.98
C LEU A 83 -13.35 15.68 28.57
N TYR A 84 -12.37 16.23 27.88
CA TYR A 84 -11.12 15.53 27.60
C TYR A 84 -10.20 15.65 28.82
N GLU A 85 -9.96 14.55 29.52
CA GLU A 85 -9.10 14.54 30.72
C GLU A 85 -7.61 14.52 30.32
N LYS A 86 -7.27 13.78 29.29
CA LYS A 86 -5.90 13.60 28.79
C LYS A 86 -5.94 13.40 27.30
N ASP A 87 -5.01 14.04 26.58
CA ASP A 87 -4.89 13.88 25.16
C ASP A 87 -3.41 13.74 24.75
N TYR A 88 -3.06 12.55 24.28
CA TYR A 88 -1.70 12.21 23.82
C TYR A 88 -1.67 11.88 22.32
N ARG A 89 -2.76 12.13 21.57
CA ARG A 89 -2.91 11.73 20.16
C ARG A 89 -1.86 12.34 19.23
N ASP A 90 -1.40 13.55 19.51
CA ASP A 90 -0.39 14.26 18.73
C ASP A 90 1.05 14.02 19.23
N GLY A 91 1.21 13.25 20.32
CA GLY A 91 2.51 13.03 20.96
C GLY A 91 3.02 14.22 21.80
N SER A 92 2.28 15.33 21.86
CA SER A 92 2.60 16.47 22.73
C SER A 92 2.12 16.23 24.17
N ASN A 93 2.81 16.82 25.15
CA ASN A 93 2.38 16.80 26.54
C ASN A 93 1.53 18.04 26.91
N ASN A 94 1.16 18.87 25.95
CA ASN A 94 0.64 20.20 26.15
C ASN A 94 -0.86 20.31 25.90
N TYR A 95 -1.60 19.24 26.08
CA TYR A 95 -3.06 19.35 26.00
C TYR A 95 -3.60 20.26 27.12
N VAL A 96 -4.14 21.38 26.74
CA VAL A 96 -5.01 22.19 27.57
C VAL A 96 -6.44 21.71 27.29
N PRO A 97 -7.15 21.11 28.29
CA PRO A 97 -8.52 20.68 28.07
C PRO A 97 -9.33 21.87 27.53
N ALA A 98 -9.94 21.70 26.36
CA ALA A 98 -10.97 22.65 25.94
C ALA A 98 -12.11 22.61 26.97
N PRO A 99 -12.64 23.75 27.42
CA PRO A 99 -13.73 23.76 28.36
C PRO A 99 -14.95 23.08 27.71
N ASN A 100 -15.55 22.14 28.44
CA ASN A 100 -16.78 21.39 28.15
C ASN A 100 -17.35 21.59 26.75
N GLU A 101 -16.96 20.72 25.84
CA GLU A 101 -17.43 20.77 24.47
C GLU A 101 -18.85 20.18 24.39
N ASN A 102 -19.80 20.94 23.89
CA ASN A 102 -21.17 20.47 23.69
C ASN A 102 -21.20 19.34 22.66
N TYR A 103 -22.06 18.36 22.83
CA TYR A 103 -22.25 17.25 21.90
C TYR A 103 -22.43 17.68 20.43
N GLN A 104 -23.18 18.75 20.17
CA GLN A 104 -23.37 19.27 18.81
C GLN A 104 -22.09 19.86 18.21
N ASP A 105 -21.26 20.50 19.03
CA ASP A 105 -19.97 21.02 18.58
C ASP A 105 -19.00 19.88 18.26
N ALA A 106 -18.98 18.83 19.10
CA ALA A 106 -18.17 17.64 18.88
C ALA A 106 -18.52 16.92 17.55
N LEU A 107 -19.81 16.80 17.22
CA LEU A 107 -20.24 16.27 15.91
C LEU A 107 -19.75 17.11 14.74
N GLY A 108 -19.57 18.41 14.95
CA GLY A 108 -19.07 19.32 13.93
C GLY A 108 -17.61 19.08 13.49
N PHE A 109 -16.82 18.27 14.21
CA PHE A 109 -15.49 17.85 13.82
C PHE A 109 -15.47 16.53 13.04
N ILE A 110 -16.60 15.81 12.99
CA ILE A 110 -16.71 14.54 12.28
C ILE A 110 -16.97 14.83 10.79
N ALA A 111 -16.33 14.05 9.91
CA ALA A 111 -16.58 14.16 8.47
C ALA A 111 -18.06 13.92 8.14
N PRO A 112 -18.67 14.68 7.21
CA PRO A 112 -20.09 14.60 6.91
C PRO A 112 -20.59 13.18 6.60
N ASN A 113 -19.77 12.35 5.97
CA ASN A 113 -20.11 10.97 5.64
C ASN A 113 -20.17 10.04 6.87
N ASP A 114 -19.55 10.43 7.98
CA ASP A 114 -19.43 9.60 9.18
C ASP A 114 -20.38 10.05 10.30
N VAL A 115 -20.96 11.27 10.21
CA VAL A 115 -21.82 11.85 11.25
C VAL A 115 -23.01 10.94 11.60
N ASP A 116 -23.69 10.38 10.60
CA ASP A 116 -24.92 9.60 10.82
C ASP A 116 -24.67 8.32 11.63
N HIS A 117 -23.64 7.54 11.26
CA HIS A 117 -23.36 6.28 11.96
C HIS A 117 -22.73 6.51 13.33
N VAL A 118 -21.88 7.53 13.47
CA VAL A 118 -21.26 7.91 14.75
C VAL A 118 -22.32 8.41 15.72
N SER A 119 -23.16 9.36 15.30
CA SER A 119 -24.23 9.90 16.16
C SER A 119 -25.25 8.85 16.57
N LYS A 120 -25.62 7.94 15.65
CA LYS A 120 -26.52 6.83 15.97
C LYS A 120 -25.90 5.92 17.04
N ALA A 121 -24.65 5.47 16.85
CA ALA A 121 -23.96 4.59 17.80
C ALA A 121 -23.76 5.28 19.17
N PHE A 122 -23.49 6.59 19.18
CA PHE A 122 -23.35 7.35 20.41
C PHE A 122 -24.68 7.53 21.14
N ASN A 123 -25.77 7.80 20.42
CA ASN A 123 -27.10 7.85 21.02
C ASN A 123 -27.52 6.49 21.60
N ASP A 124 -27.13 5.37 20.96
CA ASP A 124 -27.45 4.04 21.48
C ASP A 124 -26.81 3.76 22.86
N ILE A 125 -25.56 4.22 23.09
CA ILE A 125 -24.93 4.10 24.41
C ILE A 125 -25.52 5.11 25.40
N CYS A 126 -25.82 6.33 25.00
CA CYS A 126 -26.44 7.35 25.87
C CYS A 126 -27.83 6.94 26.36
N GLU A 127 -28.60 6.23 25.54
CA GLU A 127 -29.93 5.72 25.93
C GLU A 127 -29.85 4.34 26.60
N GLY A 128 -28.68 3.77 26.78
CA GLY A 128 -28.48 2.46 27.41
C GLY A 128 -28.94 1.27 26.59
N ARG A 129 -29.10 1.44 25.26
CA ARG A 129 -29.40 0.34 24.32
C ARG A 129 -28.19 -0.58 24.13
N THR A 130 -27.00 -0.08 24.38
CA THR A 130 -25.73 -0.83 24.43
C THR A 130 -24.87 -0.31 25.58
N ASP A 131 -24.03 -1.19 26.15
CA ASP A 131 -23.05 -0.82 27.20
C ASP A 131 -21.69 -0.45 26.62
N PHE A 132 -21.50 -0.63 25.31
CA PHE A 132 -20.24 -0.46 24.63
C PHE A 132 -20.40 0.30 23.34
N TYR A 133 -19.49 1.27 23.11
CA TYR A 133 -19.36 2.05 21.87
C TYR A 133 -18.01 1.78 21.23
N HIS A 134 -18.01 1.54 19.90
CA HIS A 134 -16.79 1.44 19.10
C HIS A 134 -17.09 1.96 17.70
N GLN A 135 -16.36 2.99 17.27
CA GLN A 135 -16.47 3.56 15.92
C GLN A 135 -15.09 3.98 15.40
N GLU A 136 -14.90 3.83 14.09
CA GLU A 136 -13.83 4.45 13.32
C GLU A 136 -14.44 5.52 12.43
N TYR A 137 -13.93 6.74 12.48
CA TYR A 137 -14.47 7.87 11.72
C TYR A 137 -13.37 8.87 11.38
N GLN A 138 -13.67 9.73 10.40
CA GLN A 138 -12.76 10.79 9.99
C GLN A 138 -13.07 12.07 10.78
N VAL A 139 -12.05 12.64 11.42
CA VAL A 139 -12.12 13.94 12.10
C VAL A 139 -11.58 15.00 11.15
N ILE A 140 -12.24 16.16 11.08
CA ILE A 140 -11.79 17.33 10.33
C ILE A 140 -11.47 18.44 11.32
N ASP A 141 -10.20 18.77 11.46
CA ASP A 141 -9.78 19.96 12.21
C ASP A 141 -10.11 21.22 11.40
N LYS A 142 -11.14 21.94 11.84
CA LYS A 142 -11.63 23.16 11.17
C LYS A 142 -10.62 24.31 11.17
N ALA A 143 -9.66 24.31 12.12
CA ALA A 143 -8.66 25.37 12.24
C ALA A 143 -7.52 25.18 11.22
N SER A 144 -7.05 23.96 11.04
CA SER A 144 -5.97 23.61 10.11
C SER A 144 -6.46 23.09 8.76
N GLY A 145 -7.72 22.65 8.64
CA GLY A 145 -8.27 21.95 7.47
C GLY A 145 -7.74 20.53 7.29
N ILE A 146 -6.98 20.01 8.25
CA ILE A 146 -6.40 18.66 8.19
C ILE A 146 -7.47 17.66 8.64
N SER A 147 -7.65 16.60 7.86
CA SER A 147 -8.46 15.45 8.26
C SER A 147 -7.58 14.28 8.70
N TYR A 148 -8.02 13.54 9.71
CA TYR A 148 -7.35 12.34 10.19
C TYR A 148 -8.38 11.28 10.62
N TRP A 149 -7.97 10.02 10.62
CA TRP A 149 -8.80 8.92 11.09
C TRP A 149 -8.66 8.73 12.61
N GLU A 150 -9.79 8.60 13.28
CA GLU A 150 -9.87 8.32 14.71
C GLU A 150 -10.66 7.03 14.95
N GLU A 151 -10.18 6.23 15.90
CA GLU A 151 -10.89 5.09 16.46
C GLU A 151 -11.24 5.41 17.89
N SER A 152 -12.52 5.30 18.25
CA SER A 152 -13.03 5.66 19.56
C SER A 152 -13.81 4.52 20.18
N TYR A 153 -13.52 4.29 21.45
CA TYR A 153 -14.18 3.30 22.31
C TYR A 153 -14.81 4.00 23.49
N ALA A 154 -15.97 3.52 23.97
CA ALA A 154 -16.54 4.01 25.23
C ALA A 154 -17.39 2.96 25.94
N THR A 155 -17.57 3.18 27.25
CA THR A 155 -18.42 2.37 28.11
C THR A 155 -19.12 3.23 29.15
N ILE A 156 -20.24 2.73 29.69
CA ILE A 156 -21.02 3.38 30.72
C ILE A 156 -20.32 3.16 32.07
N VAL A 157 -20.09 4.25 32.81
CA VAL A 157 -19.47 4.22 34.16
C VAL A 157 -20.51 4.37 35.27
N ASP A 158 -21.53 5.22 35.04
CA ASP A 158 -22.53 5.56 36.04
C ASP A 158 -23.95 5.56 35.44
N ARG A 159 -24.94 5.19 36.28
CA ARG A 159 -26.35 5.19 35.89
C ARG A 159 -27.19 5.84 37.01
N ASP A 160 -28.30 6.47 36.67
CA ASP A 160 -29.25 6.98 37.64
C ASP A 160 -30.10 5.86 38.31
N ALA A 161 -31.02 6.25 39.19
CA ALA A 161 -31.90 5.32 39.88
C ALA A 161 -32.85 4.56 38.95
N ASP A 162 -33.14 5.10 37.75
CA ASP A 162 -33.97 4.50 36.71
C ASP A 162 -33.15 3.62 35.73
N GLY A 163 -31.83 3.48 35.98
CA GLY A 163 -30.92 2.69 35.16
C GLY A 163 -30.40 3.38 33.88
N ARG A 164 -30.66 4.68 33.71
CA ARG A 164 -30.24 5.45 32.55
C ARG A 164 -28.75 5.86 32.71
N PRO A 165 -27.94 5.78 31.65
CA PRO A 165 -26.56 6.23 31.69
C PRO A 165 -26.45 7.71 32.06
N THR A 166 -25.65 8.04 33.07
CA THR A 166 -25.34 9.41 33.49
C THR A 166 -23.91 9.80 33.12
N LYS A 167 -22.98 8.84 33.16
CA LYS A 167 -21.59 9.09 32.79
C LYS A 167 -21.05 8.00 31.91
N ILE A 168 -20.40 8.42 30.84
CA ILE A 168 -19.72 7.56 29.86
C ILE A 168 -18.25 7.96 29.84
N VAL A 169 -17.35 6.99 29.83
CA VAL A 169 -15.91 7.21 29.64
C VAL A 169 -15.49 6.57 28.33
N GLY A 170 -14.66 7.25 27.59
CA GLY A 170 -14.16 6.75 26.33
C GLY A 170 -12.67 7.07 26.11
N THR A 171 -12.15 6.43 25.11
CA THR A 171 -10.79 6.65 24.60
C THR A 171 -10.85 6.88 23.09
N SER A 172 -9.95 7.71 22.60
CA SER A 172 -9.80 7.99 21.17
C SER A 172 -8.33 7.87 20.79
N GLN A 173 -8.05 7.28 19.63
CA GLN A 173 -6.73 7.10 19.08
C GLN A 173 -6.70 7.45 17.58
N ARG A 174 -5.65 8.14 17.13
CA ARG A 174 -5.42 8.34 15.69
C ARG A 174 -4.93 7.06 15.04
N ILE A 175 -5.56 6.72 13.92
CA ILE A 175 -5.28 5.46 13.21
C ILE A 175 -4.85 5.67 11.75
N ASP A 176 -4.39 6.89 11.38
CA ASP A 176 -3.94 7.21 10.02
C ASP A 176 -2.87 6.23 9.54
N GLU A 177 -1.82 6.04 10.36
CA GLU A 177 -0.70 5.15 10.04
C GLU A 177 -1.19 3.70 9.80
N ARG A 178 -2.15 3.23 10.62
CA ARG A 178 -2.77 1.90 10.45
C ARG A 178 -3.58 1.82 9.15
N LYS A 179 -4.35 2.86 8.81
CA LYS A 179 -5.14 2.94 7.56
C LYS A 179 -4.24 3.00 6.32
N GLU A 180 -3.18 3.80 6.34
CA GLU A 180 -2.20 3.89 5.25
C GLU A 180 -1.47 2.57 5.02
N LEU A 181 -1.01 1.93 6.12
CA LEU A 181 -0.34 0.63 6.04
C LEU A 181 -1.28 -0.44 5.46
N MET A 182 -2.55 -0.47 5.91
CA MET A 182 -3.55 -1.40 5.41
C MET A 182 -3.86 -1.17 3.93
N ALA A 183 -4.02 0.10 3.52
CA ALA A 183 -4.23 0.46 2.11
C ALA A 183 -3.04 0.04 1.24
N SER A 184 -1.81 0.28 1.70
CA SER A 184 -0.60 -0.14 0.98
C SER A 184 -0.48 -1.66 0.87
N LEU A 185 -0.83 -2.39 1.94
CA LEU A 185 -0.84 -3.85 1.94
C LEU A 185 -1.87 -4.42 0.96
N VAL A 186 -3.09 -3.87 0.95
CA VAL A 186 -4.14 -4.26 -0.01
C VAL A 186 -3.70 -3.98 -1.45
N ALA A 187 -3.10 -2.81 -1.71
CA ALA A 187 -2.58 -2.47 -3.03
C ALA A 187 -1.45 -3.42 -3.48
N ALA A 188 -0.50 -3.73 -2.59
CA ALA A 188 0.58 -4.67 -2.86
C ALA A 188 0.06 -6.09 -3.11
N ARG A 189 -0.90 -6.54 -2.31
CA ARG A 189 -1.56 -7.84 -2.50
C ARG A 189 -2.27 -7.93 -3.86
N ASN A 190 -3.10 -6.93 -4.20
CA ASN A 190 -3.83 -6.92 -5.47
C ASN A 190 -2.87 -6.94 -6.66
N LYS A 191 -1.75 -6.21 -6.58
CA LYS A 191 -0.70 -6.23 -7.60
C LYS A 191 -0.03 -7.60 -7.72
N ALA A 192 0.22 -8.28 -6.60
CA ALA A 192 0.79 -9.62 -6.59
C ALA A 192 -0.18 -10.66 -7.17
N GLU A 193 -1.46 -10.62 -6.79
CA GLU A 193 -2.51 -11.50 -7.30
C GLU A 193 -2.71 -11.32 -8.82
N GLU A 194 -2.70 -10.08 -9.31
CA GLU A 194 -2.79 -9.80 -10.75
C GLU A 194 -1.56 -10.31 -11.51
N SER A 195 -0.36 -10.13 -10.95
CA SER A 195 0.87 -10.68 -11.53
C SER A 195 0.83 -12.21 -11.62
N ASP A 196 0.33 -12.87 -10.59
CA ASP A 196 0.23 -14.34 -10.54
C ASP A 196 -0.83 -14.87 -11.53
N ARG A 197 -1.96 -14.15 -11.66
CA ARG A 197 -3.00 -14.42 -12.65
C ARG A 197 -2.46 -14.32 -14.08
N LEU A 198 -1.74 -13.23 -14.37
CA LEU A 198 -1.11 -13.02 -15.69
C LEU A 198 -0.08 -14.11 -15.99
N LYS A 199 0.74 -14.52 -14.99
CA LYS A 199 1.73 -15.58 -15.14
C LYS A 199 1.08 -16.94 -15.42
N THR A 200 -0.01 -17.25 -14.76
CA THR A 200 -0.76 -18.49 -14.97
C THR A 200 -1.41 -18.55 -16.35
N ALA A 201 -2.06 -17.46 -16.76
CA ALA A 201 -2.63 -17.32 -18.09
C ALA A 201 -1.56 -17.42 -19.19
N PHE A 202 -0.38 -16.86 -18.94
CA PHE A 202 0.79 -16.99 -19.81
C PHE A 202 1.20 -18.45 -20.02
N LEU A 203 1.43 -19.19 -18.94
CA LEU A 203 1.87 -20.60 -19.04
C LEU A 203 0.82 -21.45 -19.79
N ALA A 204 -0.47 -21.20 -19.56
CA ALA A 204 -1.53 -21.87 -20.27
C ALA A 204 -1.52 -21.57 -21.79
N ASN A 205 -1.40 -20.28 -22.16
CA ASN A 205 -1.34 -19.84 -23.55
C ASN A 205 -0.09 -20.36 -24.26
N MET A 206 1.07 -20.34 -23.58
CA MET A 206 2.32 -20.88 -24.12
C MET A 206 2.23 -22.39 -24.38
N GLY A 207 1.59 -23.14 -23.47
CA GLY A 207 1.32 -24.56 -23.69
C GLY A 207 0.50 -24.80 -24.98
N HIS A 208 -0.43 -23.91 -25.29
CA HIS A 208 -1.25 -24.00 -26.50
C HIS A 208 -0.46 -23.59 -27.75
N GLU A 209 0.27 -22.47 -27.70
CA GLU A 209 1.08 -21.94 -28.79
C GLU A 209 2.23 -22.91 -29.19
N ILE A 210 2.81 -23.64 -28.24
CA ILE A 210 3.82 -24.69 -28.49
C ILE A 210 3.17 -25.93 -29.10
N ARG A 211 1.99 -26.36 -28.59
CA ARG A 211 1.35 -27.60 -29.04
C ARG A 211 0.91 -27.56 -30.50
N THR A 212 0.43 -26.41 -30.96
CA THR A 212 -0.08 -26.25 -32.33
C THR A 212 0.98 -26.52 -33.41
N PRO A 213 2.15 -25.82 -33.44
CA PRO A 213 3.21 -26.13 -34.41
C PRO A 213 3.82 -27.51 -34.21
N LEU A 214 3.94 -27.98 -32.96
CA LEU A 214 4.47 -29.32 -32.68
C LEU A 214 3.56 -30.41 -33.28
N ASN A 215 2.24 -30.30 -33.10
CA ASN A 215 1.29 -31.23 -33.70
C ASN A 215 1.31 -31.19 -35.24
N ALA A 216 1.48 -29.99 -35.83
CA ALA A 216 1.61 -29.84 -37.25
C ALA A 216 2.89 -30.53 -37.79
N ILE A 217 4.04 -30.33 -37.13
CA ILE A 217 5.29 -31.01 -37.47
C ILE A 217 5.13 -32.52 -37.40
N VAL A 218 4.55 -33.05 -36.28
CA VAL A 218 4.33 -34.48 -36.15
C VAL A 218 3.36 -35.02 -37.19
N GLY A 219 2.26 -34.29 -37.47
CA GLY A 219 1.26 -34.66 -38.47
C GLY A 219 1.86 -34.75 -39.88
N PHE A 220 2.57 -33.69 -40.31
CA PHE A 220 3.20 -33.66 -41.64
C PHE A 220 4.33 -34.68 -41.74
N ALA A 221 5.15 -34.91 -40.71
CA ALA A 221 6.18 -35.89 -40.70
C ALA A 221 5.61 -37.34 -40.86
N ASN A 222 4.45 -37.64 -40.26
CA ASN A 222 3.78 -38.91 -40.41
C ASN A 222 3.22 -39.16 -41.84
N LEU A 223 2.98 -38.08 -42.60
CA LEU A 223 2.51 -38.16 -44.00
C LEU A 223 3.66 -38.37 -45.00
N LEU A 224 4.89 -37.97 -44.69
CA LEU A 224 6.06 -38.08 -45.59
C LEU A 224 6.31 -39.48 -46.16
N PRO A 225 6.15 -40.58 -45.38
CA PRO A 225 6.37 -41.95 -45.89
C PRO A 225 5.31 -42.43 -46.89
N VAL A 226 4.11 -41.85 -46.87
CA VAL A 226 2.98 -42.29 -47.71
C VAL A 226 2.80 -41.47 -48.97
N VAL A 227 3.41 -40.27 -49.04
CA VAL A 227 3.38 -39.40 -50.22
C VAL A 227 4.35 -39.91 -51.31
N GLN A 228 3.85 -40.17 -52.49
CA GLN A 228 4.64 -40.67 -53.62
C GLN A 228 5.07 -39.56 -54.59
N ASN A 229 4.41 -38.40 -54.54
CA ASN A 229 4.71 -37.23 -55.37
C ASN A 229 5.78 -36.35 -54.72
N ASP A 230 6.85 -36.06 -55.47
CA ASP A 230 7.96 -35.25 -54.95
C ASP A 230 7.56 -33.80 -54.68
N GLU A 231 6.59 -33.25 -55.41
CA GLU A 231 6.10 -31.90 -55.22
C GLU A 231 5.31 -31.79 -53.89
N GLU A 232 4.42 -32.74 -53.62
CA GLU A 232 3.70 -32.85 -52.35
C GLU A 232 4.66 -33.09 -51.18
N ARG A 233 5.70 -33.92 -51.38
CA ARG A 233 6.74 -34.17 -50.38
C ARG A 233 7.48 -32.90 -50.02
N ASN A 234 7.87 -32.09 -51.01
CA ASN A 234 8.55 -30.83 -50.80
C ASN A 234 7.66 -29.80 -50.10
N GLN A 235 6.37 -29.78 -50.39
CA GLN A 235 5.40 -28.96 -49.66
C GLN A 235 5.31 -29.34 -48.19
N LEU A 236 5.23 -30.64 -47.83
CA LEU A 236 5.22 -31.11 -46.45
C LEU A 236 6.51 -30.76 -45.73
N ILE A 237 7.67 -30.89 -46.38
CA ILE A 237 8.97 -30.48 -45.82
C ILE A 237 8.97 -28.98 -45.49
N THR A 238 8.47 -28.16 -46.43
CA THR A 238 8.37 -26.71 -46.21
C THR A 238 7.45 -26.36 -45.04
N GLU A 239 6.31 -27.04 -44.91
CA GLU A 239 5.40 -26.84 -43.79
C GLU A 239 6.02 -27.25 -42.43
N ILE A 240 6.79 -28.36 -42.40
CA ILE A 240 7.55 -28.79 -41.22
C ILE A 240 8.58 -27.71 -40.84
N GLN A 241 9.34 -27.19 -41.81
CA GLN A 241 10.33 -26.16 -41.59
C GLN A 241 9.71 -24.85 -41.05
N ASN A 242 8.60 -24.44 -41.65
CA ASN A 242 7.84 -23.24 -41.20
C ASN A 242 7.35 -23.37 -39.77
N ASN A 243 6.80 -24.53 -39.39
CA ASN A 243 6.31 -24.76 -38.05
C ASN A 243 7.46 -24.92 -37.03
N ASN A 244 8.61 -25.48 -37.45
CA ASN A 244 9.81 -25.52 -36.62
C ASN A 244 10.34 -24.10 -36.32
N GLN A 245 10.40 -23.22 -37.32
CA GLN A 245 10.80 -21.83 -37.13
C GLN A 245 9.85 -21.09 -36.20
N LYS A 246 8.52 -21.31 -36.30
CA LYS A 246 7.54 -20.75 -35.37
C LYS A 246 7.81 -21.22 -33.95
N LEU A 247 8.13 -22.50 -33.74
CA LEU A 247 8.42 -23.07 -32.41
C LEU A 247 9.71 -22.45 -31.83
N LEU A 248 10.75 -22.31 -32.62
CA LEU A 248 11.98 -21.64 -32.19
C LEU A 248 11.72 -20.20 -31.75
N ASN A 249 10.97 -19.42 -32.52
CA ASN A 249 10.64 -18.05 -32.18
C ASN A 249 9.85 -17.94 -30.85
N ILE A 250 8.98 -18.94 -30.55
CA ILE A 250 8.28 -19.00 -29.26
C ILE A 250 9.26 -19.25 -28.13
N ILE A 251 10.18 -20.21 -28.30
CA ILE A 251 11.21 -20.55 -27.29
C ILE A 251 12.13 -19.39 -27.02
N ASP A 252 12.62 -18.71 -28.07
CA ASP A 252 13.50 -17.54 -27.93
C ASP A 252 12.80 -16.41 -27.18
N GLY A 253 11.52 -16.14 -27.48
CA GLY A 253 10.71 -15.19 -26.72
C GLY A 253 10.54 -15.55 -25.25
N LEU A 254 10.39 -16.85 -24.94
CA LEU A 254 10.34 -17.36 -23.55
C LEU A 254 11.65 -17.16 -22.80
N VAL A 255 12.77 -17.45 -23.45
CA VAL A 255 14.12 -17.30 -22.88
C VAL A 255 14.42 -15.82 -22.63
N SER A 256 14.13 -14.94 -23.61
CA SER A 256 14.30 -13.49 -23.47
C SER A 256 13.46 -12.96 -22.29
N MET A 257 12.21 -13.42 -22.18
CA MET A 257 11.32 -13.07 -21.08
C MET A 257 11.86 -13.53 -19.72
N SER A 258 12.35 -14.77 -19.61
CA SER A 258 12.91 -15.31 -18.38
C SER A 258 14.15 -14.52 -17.91
N LYS A 259 15.01 -14.12 -18.85
CA LYS A 259 16.19 -13.26 -18.55
C LYS A 259 15.76 -11.88 -18.03
N ILE A 260 14.71 -11.30 -18.59
CA ILE A 260 14.14 -10.01 -18.14
C ILE A 260 13.59 -10.13 -16.71
N GLU A 261 12.83 -11.19 -16.39
CA GLU A 261 12.28 -11.43 -15.05
C GLU A 261 13.37 -11.71 -13.99
N ALA A 262 14.42 -12.39 -14.37
CA ALA A 262 15.59 -12.63 -13.51
C ALA A 262 16.41 -11.36 -13.21
N GLY A 263 16.01 -10.20 -13.78
CA GLY A 263 16.72 -8.94 -13.57
C GLY A 263 18.13 -8.91 -14.14
N ALA A 264 18.45 -9.77 -15.12
CA ALA A 264 19.74 -9.82 -15.78
C ALA A 264 19.98 -8.52 -16.58
N LYS A 265 20.52 -7.50 -15.91
CA LYS A 265 20.81 -6.16 -16.46
C LYS A 265 22.24 -6.03 -17.01
N SER A 266 22.84 -7.05 -17.54
CA SER A 266 24.14 -6.86 -18.21
C SER A 266 23.90 -6.23 -19.58
N LEU A 267 24.06 -4.90 -19.67
CA LEU A 267 24.10 -4.18 -20.95
C LEU A 267 25.52 -4.29 -21.52
N LEU A 268 25.64 -4.69 -22.76
CA LEU A 268 26.88 -4.67 -23.52
C LEU A 268 26.91 -3.39 -24.38
N MET A 269 27.21 -2.27 -23.71
CA MET A 269 27.23 -0.96 -24.37
C MET A 269 28.37 -0.90 -25.38
N ALA A 270 28.03 -0.53 -26.61
CA ALA A 270 28.96 -0.37 -27.72
C ALA A 270 28.50 0.79 -28.63
N ARG A 271 29.39 1.26 -29.50
CA ARG A 271 29.02 2.24 -30.50
C ARG A 271 28.26 1.56 -31.64
N VAL A 272 27.01 1.94 -31.84
CA VAL A 272 26.11 1.39 -32.86
C VAL A 272 25.85 2.44 -33.93
N ASP A 273 26.07 2.07 -35.21
CA ASP A 273 25.68 2.90 -36.35
C ASP A 273 24.22 2.64 -36.72
N LEU A 274 23.35 3.62 -36.42
CA LEU A 274 21.91 3.50 -36.66
C LEU A 274 21.58 3.39 -38.13
N ASN A 275 22.31 4.07 -39.04
CA ASN A 275 22.08 4.01 -40.46
C ASN A 275 22.34 2.60 -41.01
N GLN A 276 23.45 1.99 -40.55
CA GLN A 276 23.79 0.62 -40.94
C GLN A 276 22.75 -0.38 -40.40
N LEU A 277 22.31 -0.21 -39.17
CA LEU A 277 21.29 -1.06 -38.55
C LEU A 277 19.97 -1.00 -39.34
N PHE A 278 19.51 0.18 -39.73
CA PHE A 278 18.27 0.35 -40.49
C PHE A 278 18.37 -0.19 -41.91
N LEU A 279 19.52 0.01 -42.57
CA LEU A 279 19.75 -0.59 -43.89
C LEU A 279 19.71 -2.12 -43.82
N GLN A 280 20.31 -2.71 -42.78
CA GLN A 280 20.25 -4.15 -42.53
C GLN A 280 18.79 -4.64 -42.36
N MET A 281 17.95 -3.90 -41.65
CA MET A 281 16.53 -4.23 -41.46
C MET A 281 15.79 -4.20 -42.83
N ILE A 282 16.07 -3.20 -43.65
CA ILE A 282 15.46 -3.13 -45.00
C ILE A 282 15.90 -4.31 -45.87
N ASP A 283 17.18 -4.64 -45.88
CA ASP A 283 17.71 -5.78 -46.63
C ASP A 283 17.08 -7.11 -46.22
N ILE A 284 16.76 -7.28 -44.96
CA ILE A 284 16.09 -8.47 -44.41
C ILE A 284 14.61 -8.51 -44.81
N TYR A 285 13.90 -7.38 -44.66
CA TYR A 285 12.42 -7.37 -44.74
C TYR A 285 11.89 -7.08 -46.15
N GLN A 286 12.59 -6.29 -46.97
CA GLN A 286 12.12 -5.97 -48.31
C GLN A 286 11.87 -7.21 -49.24
N PRO A 287 12.73 -8.28 -49.17
CA PRO A 287 12.45 -9.51 -49.93
C PRO A 287 11.25 -10.32 -49.44
N THR A 288 10.78 -10.09 -48.19
CA THR A 288 9.68 -10.85 -47.55
C THR A 288 8.31 -10.25 -47.83
N THR A 289 8.26 -9.05 -48.43
CA THR A 289 7.00 -8.33 -48.69
C THR A 289 7.04 -7.59 -50.03
N ASN A 290 5.88 -7.43 -50.65
CA ASN A 290 5.71 -6.57 -51.81
C ASN A 290 5.48 -5.09 -51.45
N ILE A 291 5.39 -4.79 -50.14
CA ILE A 291 5.19 -3.43 -49.66
C ILE A 291 6.52 -2.68 -49.72
N PRO A 292 6.58 -1.47 -50.33
CA PRO A 292 7.81 -0.70 -50.37
C PRO A 292 8.21 -0.23 -48.97
N ILE A 293 9.49 -0.50 -48.57
CA ILE A 293 10.09 -0.04 -47.36
C ILE A 293 11.05 1.09 -47.67
N THR A 294 10.90 2.24 -47.01
CA THR A 294 11.74 3.42 -47.27
C THR A 294 12.45 3.87 -46.01
N LEU A 295 13.71 4.30 -46.17
CA LEU A 295 14.55 4.81 -45.11
C LEU A 295 14.50 6.33 -45.03
N HIS A 296 14.37 6.85 -43.79
CA HIS A 296 14.54 8.27 -43.51
C HIS A 296 15.58 8.44 -42.36
N CYS A 297 16.66 9.13 -42.65
CA CYS A 297 17.72 9.42 -41.72
C CYS A 297 18.02 10.90 -41.64
N ALA A 298 17.96 11.50 -40.47
CA ALA A 298 18.27 12.92 -40.27
C ALA A 298 19.73 13.26 -40.59
N LEU A 299 20.64 12.31 -40.46
CA LEU A 299 22.07 12.45 -40.75
C LEU A 299 22.56 11.34 -41.69
N LYS A 300 23.66 11.58 -42.40
CA LYS A 300 24.32 10.57 -43.23
C LYS A 300 24.91 9.41 -42.44
N GLN A 301 25.27 9.63 -41.18
CA GLN A 301 25.74 8.65 -40.22
C GLN A 301 25.46 9.15 -38.84
N LEU A 302 24.91 8.29 -37.96
CA LEU A 302 24.67 8.56 -36.57
C LEU A 302 25.14 7.37 -35.74
N MET A 303 26.13 7.63 -34.86
CA MET A 303 26.63 6.68 -33.87
C MET A 303 26.02 6.99 -32.50
N ILE A 304 25.45 5.97 -31.86
CA ILE A 304 24.96 6.06 -30.47
C ILE A 304 25.64 5.04 -29.59
N GLU A 305 25.73 5.28 -28.27
CA GLU A 305 26.15 4.26 -27.32
C GLU A 305 24.93 3.44 -26.89
N SER A 306 24.89 2.16 -27.27
CA SER A 306 23.77 1.28 -26.98
C SER A 306 24.21 -0.19 -26.97
N ASP A 307 23.34 -1.07 -26.48
CA ASP A 307 23.49 -2.50 -26.64
C ASP A 307 22.92 -2.89 -28.02
N HIS A 308 23.82 -3.28 -28.94
CA HIS A 308 23.49 -3.58 -30.31
C HIS A 308 22.40 -4.66 -30.43
N ASP A 309 22.52 -5.75 -29.67
CA ASP A 309 21.62 -6.89 -29.81
C ASP A 309 20.21 -6.55 -29.30
N LYS A 310 20.12 -5.81 -28.21
CA LYS A 310 18.82 -5.35 -27.70
C LYS A 310 18.17 -4.33 -28.63
N LEU A 311 18.96 -3.39 -29.15
CA LEU A 311 18.47 -2.41 -30.10
C LEU A 311 18.01 -3.07 -31.40
N TYR A 312 18.77 -4.04 -31.91
CA TYR A 312 18.40 -4.86 -33.06
C TYR A 312 17.05 -5.55 -32.79
N GLU A 313 16.89 -6.24 -31.66
CA GLU A 313 15.66 -6.95 -31.30
C GLU A 313 14.45 -5.99 -31.18
N VAL A 314 14.65 -4.77 -30.68
CA VAL A 314 13.61 -3.73 -30.64
C VAL A 314 13.14 -3.38 -32.04
N ILE A 315 14.06 -3.01 -32.93
CA ILE A 315 13.70 -2.59 -34.31
C ILE A 315 13.12 -3.75 -35.12
N ASP A 316 13.67 -4.96 -34.93
CA ASP A 316 13.17 -6.18 -35.56
C ASP A 316 11.70 -6.45 -35.18
N ASN A 317 11.35 -6.35 -33.90
CA ASN A 317 9.97 -6.49 -33.46
C ASN A 317 9.01 -5.44 -34.08
N LEU A 318 9.47 -4.20 -34.23
CA LEU A 318 8.68 -3.15 -34.87
C LEU A 318 8.50 -3.41 -36.38
N MET A 319 9.56 -3.81 -37.06
CA MET A 319 9.51 -4.16 -38.49
C MET A 319 8.65 -5.38 -38.77
N GLN A 320 8.76 -6.44 -37.96
CA GLN A 320 7.88 -7.61 -38.03
C GLN A 320 6.40 -7.22 -37.97
N ASN A 321 6.05 -6.34 -37.00
CA ASN A 321 4.68 -5.86 -36.87
C ASN A 321 4.25 -5.04 -38.11
N ALA A 322 5.06 -4.11 -38.59
CA ALA A 322 4.77 -3.31 -39.74
C ALA A 322 4.49 -4.18 -40.98
N VAL A 323 5.37 -5.12 -41.30
CA VAL A 323 5.19 -6.06 -42.43
C VAL A 323 3.96 -6.94 -42.27
N LYS A 324 3.72 -7.44 -41.06
CA LYS A 324 2.60 -8.33 -40.73
C LYS A 324 1.23 -7.67 -40.88
N PHE A 325 1.12 -6.39 -40.51
CA PHE A 325 -0.18 -5.69 -40.45
C PHE A 325 -0.44 -4.74 -41.63
N THR A 326 0.51 -4.62 -42.55
CA THR A 326 0.35 -3.84 -43.78
C THR A 326 0.16 -4.78 -44.98
N THR A 327 -1.01 -4.75 -45.60
CA THR A 327 -1.31 -5.53 -46.80
C THR A 327 -1.13 -4.72 -48.07
N GLU A 328 -1.37 -3.42 -48.01
CA GLU A 328 -1.22 -2.46 -49.10
C GLU A 328 -0.67 -1.14 -48.56
N GLY A 329 0.06 -0.38 -49.40
CA GLY A 329 0.60 0.92 -49.05
C GLY A 329 2.10 0.93 -48.92
N SER A 330 2.65 1.43 -47.75
CA SER A 330 4.09 1.59 -47.57
C SER A 330 4.49 1.45 -46.08
N ILE A 331 5.75 1.09 -45.87
CA ILE A 331 6.41 1.10 -44.57
C ILE A 331 7.57 2.10 -44.61
N ARG A 332 7.72 2.91 -43.58
CA ARG A 332 8.84 3.84 -43.41
C ARG A 332 9.54 3.56 -42.13
N ILE A 333 10.86 3.55 -42.15
CA ILE A 333 11.70 3.41 -40.97
C ILE A 333 12.70 4.55 -40.94
N GLY A 334 12.99 5.08 -39.77
CA GLY A 334 13.93 6.18 -39.68
C GLY A 334 14.16 6.69 -38.28
N TYR A 335 14.90 7.81 -38.22
CA TYR A 335 15.12 8.54 -36.98
C TYR A 335 15.20 10.04 -37.22
N ASP A 336 14.86 10.79 -36.17
CA ASP A 336 15.03 12.22 -36.05
C ASP A 336 15.82 12.55 -34.78
N LEU A 337 16.52 13.70 -34.80
CA LEU A 337 17.22 14.20 -33.60
C LEU A 337 16.27 15.08 -32.79
N MET A 338 16.30 14.89 -31.45
CA MET A 338 15.54 15.70 -30.51
C MET A 338 16.44 16.74 -29.81
N ASP A 339 15.87 17.86 -29.36
CA ASP A 339 16.61 19.00 -28.77
C ASP A 339 17.34 18.68 -27.44
N ASN A 340 17.04 17.55 -26.80
CA ASN A 340 17.51 17.19 -25.44
C ASN A 340 18.51 16.02 -25.41
N ASN A 341 19.40 15.97 -26.40
CA ASN A 341 20.42 14.91 -26.53
C ASN A 341 19.80 13.49 -26.61
N ARG A 342 18.70 13.38 -27.32
CA ARG A 342 18.00 12.11 -27.59
C ARG A 342 17.78 11.90 -29.08
N VAL A 343 17.64 10.66 -29.46
CA VAL A 343 17.24 10.27 -30.82
C VAL A 343 15.84 9.65 -30.77
N HIS A 344 14.99 10.05 -31.68
CA HIS A 344 13.65 9.52 -31.91
C HIS A 344 13.67 8.55 -33.06
N LEU A 345 13.64 7.26 -32.79
CA LEU A 345 13.56 6.18 -33.79
C LEU A 345 12.10 5.86 -34.02
N TRP A 346 11.73 5.59 -35.28
CA TRP A 346 10.34 5.27 -35.58
C TRP A 346 10.19 4.31 -36.78
N VAL A 347 9.12 3.51 -36.72
CA VAL A 347 8.62 2.67 -37.81
C VAL A 347 7.17 3.05 -38.03
N THR A 348 6.87 3.54 -39.23
CA THR A 348 5.51 3.93 -39.67
C THR A 348 5.01 2.96 -40.70
N ASP A 349 3.81 2.45 -40.53
CA ASP A 349 3.10 1.60 -41.47
C ASP A 349 1.76 2.25 -41.87
N THR A 350 1.24 1.87 -43.06
CA THR A 350 -0.09 2.26 -43.55
C THR A 350 -1.10 1.12 -43.38
N GLY A 351 -0.92 0.27 -42.38
CA GLY A 351 -1.77 -0.90 -42.15
C GLY A 351 -3.13 -0.58 -41.54
N LYS A 352 -3.72 -1.58 -40.89
CA LYS A 352 -5.08 -1.50 -40.32
C LYS A 352 -5.26 -0.48 -39.16
N GLY A 353 -4.17 -0.04 -38.54
CA GLY A 353 -4.20 0.85 -37.39
C GLY A 353 -4.71 0.18 -36.11
N ILE A 354 -4.67 0.94 -35.01
CA ILE A 354 -4.96 0.47 -33.63
C ILE A 354 -5.91 1.46 -32.97
N SER A 355 -6.95 0.93 -32.28
CA SER A 355 -7.92 1.76 -31.58
C SER A 355 -7.25 2.49 -30.36
N ALA A 356 -7.74 3.67 -29.99
CA ALA A 356 -7.20 4.43 -28.87
C ALA A 356 -7.24 3.64 -27.54
N SER A 357 -8.25 2.79 -27.35
CA SER A 357 -8.38 1.92 -26.17
C SER A 357 -7.31 0.82 -26.11
N ASP A 358 -6.78 0.40 -27.26
CA ASP A 358 -5.83 -0.71 -27.36
C ASP A 358 -4.38 -0.25 -27.40
N GLN A 359 -4.10 1.01 -27.73
CA GLN A 359 -2.73 1.54 -27.84
C GLN A 359 -1.88 1.41 -26.58
N GLN A 360 -2.49 1.45 -25.41
CA GLN A 360 -1.76 1.18 -24.14
C GLN A 360 -1.60 -0.32 -23.90
N ARG A 361 -2.61 -1.11 -24.24
CA ARG A 361 -2.68 -2.53 -23.98
C ARG A 361 -1.74 -3.38 -24.83
N ILE A 362 -1.43 -2.96 -26.05
CA ILE A 362 -0.53 -3.71 -26.96
C ILE A 362 0.90 -3.88 -26.43
N PHE A 363 1.31 -3.07 -25.46
CA PHE A 363 2.60 -3.21 -24.78
C PHE A 363 2.53 -4.13 -23.55
N GLU A 364 1.34 -4.56 -23.16
CA GLU A 364 1.16 -5.56 -22.14
C GLU A 364 1.55 -6.95 -22.68
N ARG A 365 1.99 -7.82 -21.78
CA ARG A 365 2.42 -9.16 -22.15
C ARG A 365 1.23 -9.98 -22.64
N PHE A 366 1.41 -10.73 -23.74
CA PHE A 366 0.43 -11.68 -24.31
C PHE A 366 -0.84 -11.05 -24.88
N VAL A 367 -0.89 -9.76 -25.03
CA VAL A 367 -2.01 -9.09 -25.66
C VAL A 367 -1.93 -9.31 -27.16
N LYS A 368 -2.97 -9.88 -27.71
CA LYS A 368 -3.25 -9.99 -29.17
C LYS A 368 -4.56 -9.27 -29.42
N LEU A 369 -4.59 -8.33 -30.36
CA LEU A 369 -5.83 -7.66 -30.78
C LEU A 369 -6.65 -8.52 -31.77
N ASP A 370 -6.01 -9.52 -32.34
CA ASP A 370 -6.60 -10.43 -33.32
C ASP A 370 -6.04 -11.83 -33.08
N GLU A 371 -6.91 -12.75 -32.65
CA GLU A 371 -6.53 -14.14 -32.36
C GLU A 371 -6.19 -14.95 -33.61
N TYR A 372 -6.71 -14.54 -34.78
CA TYR A 372 -6.48 -15.24 -36.04
C TYR A 372 -5.12 -14.93 -36.66
N ILE A 373 -4.48 -13.85 -36.23
CA ILE A 373 -3.17 -13.45 -36.75
C ILE A 373 -2.06 -14.13 -35.91
N PRO A 374 -1.19 -14.95 -36.53
CA PRO A 374 -0.11 -15.64 -35.80
C PRO A 374 0.81 -14.68 -35.05
N GLY A 375 1.16 -15.02 -33.81
CA GLY A 375 2.12 -14.23 -33.00
C GLY A 375 2.00 -14.56 -31.54
N THR A 376 3.07 -14.37 -30.78
CA THR A 376 3.14 -14.71 -29.35
C THR A 376 2.56 -13.65 -28.42
N GLY A 377 2.34 -12.42 -28.90
CA GLY A 377 1.99 -11.26 -28.06
C GLY A 377 3.12 -10.82 -27.13
N LEU A 378 4.35 -11.28 -27.36
CA LEU A 378 5.51 -10.94 -26.53
C LEU A 378 6.38 -9.85 -27.15
N GLY A 379 6.44 -9.72 -28.48
CA GLY A 379 7.39 -8.86 -29.17
C GLY A 379 7.41 -7.41 -28.66
N LEU A 380 6.26 -6.74 -28.58
CA LEU A 380 6.18 -5.35 -28.11
C LEU A 380 6.51 -5.20 -26.63
N SER A 381 6.17 -6.18 -25.79
CA SER A 381 6.49 -6.14 -24.37
C SER A 381 7.99 -6.38 -24.11
N VAL A 382 8.64 -7.24 -24.89
CA VAL A 382 10.11 -7.45 -24.88
C VAL A 382 10.80 -6.19 -25.39
N ALA A 383 10.37 -5.63 -26.52
CA ALA A 383 10.91 -4.39 -27.05
C ALA A 383 10.83 -3.25 -26.01
N LYS A 384 9.68 -3.07 -25.36
CA LYS A 384 9.50 -2.07 -24.30
C LYS A 384 10.47 -2.27 -23.13
N SER A 385 10.68 -3.50 -22.71
CA SER A 385 11.62 -3.82 -21.64
C SER A 385 13.07 -3.52 -22.04
N HIS A 386 13.47 -3.82 -23.28
CA HIS A 386 14.79 -3.49 -23.79
C HIS A 386 15.00 -1.97 -23.87
N VAL A 387 14.02 -1.23 -24.42
CA VAL A 387 14.06 0.23 -24.46
C VAL A 387 14.20 0.85 -23.06
N GLN A 388 13.45 0.35 -22.07
CA GLN A 388 13.58 0.79 -20.69
C GLN A 388 14.97 0.47 -20.11
N SER A 389 15.54 -0.68 -20.42
CA SER A 389 16.89 -1.04 -19.96
C SER A 389 17.96 -0.15 -20.58
N LEU A 390 17.73 0.35 -21.80
CA LEU A 390 18.61 1.30 -22.51
C LEU A 390 18.37 2.77 -22.10
N GLY A 391 17.55 3.03 -21.08
CA GLY A 391 17.25 4.39 -20.59
C GLY A 391 16.29 5.18 -21.49
N GLY A 392 15.55 4.47 -22.34
CA GLY A 392 14.62 5.05 -23.30
C GLY A 392 13.14 4.96 -22.91
N ASN A 393 12.30 5.51 -23.78
CA ASN A 393 10.85 5.39 -23.78
C ASN A 393 10.35 4.90 -25.12
N MET A 394 9.17 4.29 -25.16
CA MET A 394 8.55 3.73 -26.35
C MET A 394 7.05 3.93 -26.32
N GLY A 395 6.46 4.19 -27.50
CA GLY A 395 5.04 4.37 -27.66
C GLY A 395 4.54 4.10 -29.07
N VAL A 396 3.25 4.42 -29.29
CA VAL A 396 2.59 4.28 -30.58
C VAL A 396 1.62 5.45 -30.81
N GLU A 397 1.57 5.93 -32.01
CA GLU A 397 0.53 6.82 -32.54
C GLU A 397 -0.18 6.08 -33.69
N SER A 398 -1.50 5.91 -33.61
CA SER A 398 -2.23 5.09 -34.54
C SER A 398 -3.67 5.53 -34.66
N GLU A 399 -4.22 5.38 -35.90
CA GLU A 399 -5.63 5.58 -36.16
C GLU A 399 -6.14 4.43 -37.07
N ILE A 400 -7.31 3.88 -36.75
CA ILE A 400 -7.90 2.78 -37.48
C ILE A 400 -8.07 3.16 -38.95
N GLY A 401 -7.53 2.33 -39.86
CA GLY A 401 -7.58 2.51 -41.29
C GLY A 401 -6.55 3.50 -41.86
N LYS A 402 -5.69 4.11 -41.02
CA LYS A 402 -4.61 5.01 -41.45
C LYS A 402 -3.21 4.44 -41.24
N GLY A 403 -3.10 3.42 -40.39
CA GLY A 403 -1.84 2.80 -40.00
C GLY A 403 -1.34 3.18 -38.62
N SER A 404 -0.08 2.85 -38.31
CA SER A 404 0.54 3.07 -37.05
C SER A 404 1.95 3.62 -37.16
N THR A 405 2.38 4.43 -36.19
CA THR A 405 3.76 4.85 -36.02
C THR A 405 4.19 4.38 -34.64
N PHE A 406 5.06 3.39 -34.58
CA PHE A 406 5.75 2.98 -33.36
C PHE A 406 7.03 3.78 -33.25
N TRP A 407 7.29 4.33 -32.05
CA TRP A 407 8.44 5.18 -31.81
C TRP A 407 9.20 4.76 -30.54
N VAL A 408 10.49 5.07 -30.54
CA VAL A 408 11.43 4.79 -29.46
C VAL A 408 12.35 5.99 -29.27
N ASP A 409 12.38 6.56 -28.08
CA ASP A 409 13.29 7.64 -27.71
C ASP A 409 14.45 7.09 -26.89
N LEU A 410 15.67 7.28 -27.36
CA LEU A 410 16.89 6.84 -26.67
C LEU A 410 17.81 8.01 -26.40
N PRO A 411 18.64 7.95 -25.34
CA PRO A 411 19.73 8.90 -25.17
C PRO A 411 20.77 8.72 -26.30
N LEU A 412 21.41 9.81 -26.71
CA LEU A 412 22.48 9.76 -27.73
C LEU A 412 23.82 9.29 -27.16
N ALA A 413 24.06 9.55 -25.89
CA ALA A 413 25.23 9.11 -25.10
C ALA A 413 24.91 9.12 -23.61
#